data_f78c13fc23744407a2b4f8a0bd94245c
#
_entry.id   f78c13fc23744407a2b4f8a0bd94245c
#
_cell.length_a   1.000
_cell.length_b   1.000
_cell.length_c   1.000
_cell.angle_alpha   90.00
_cell.angle_beta   90.00
_cell.angle_gamma   90.00
#
_symmetry.space_group_name_H-M   'P 1'
#
loop_
_entity.id
_entity.type
_entity.pdbx_description
1 polymer ?
#
loop_
_entity_poly.entity_id
_entity_poly.type
_entity_poly.pdbx_seq_one_letter_code
_entity_poly.pdbx_strand_id
1 'polypeptide(L)'
;MADNLPFTELDFGQIKANLKTYLKGQAQFRDYDFEGSNMNVLLDVLAANTFQNNFYRNMAFSEMFMDSAIMRENVQSHAKELGYTPGSRKSAKALLNITLNNVTNNPNFVTIPKGTKFNAQCGNKTFTFSTDRNHSVTALNGIYSITDVPVYEGKIVREFYTVGSTTDPLDYIINNENLDIDSIRVNVRDNVNEVSNKKEYIRKTSIFGVEVNDRVFYLEPYFDNLYKIDFGRDKFGVEPASGNVIEIEYRVTKGSEANGARNFSPINNVAGFPAQVTNTYTAKFGAMSESIEDIKFFAPKSIQTQERAVTRSDYEILLKQQFPSIQAISVYGGDELTPPQFGKVFISVDVLGSIGAGDSEIIAFKEFIREKTPLTIEPVFKAAEFMYIDMNLRVNYDPNLTTKNSADIAALVKTSITDYSEANLNQFGISLRQSRIANYVDAVDVSIQSSEVKSRAIIEYKPALNTVTNPAFDFVNELARPYALDEAVGFGNYEPAISSSSFTLNGTEVILQDDGLGNILAVTSAVSTRRIFQRKIGTVDYTTGQVKLSKFKVDSYSGNNAIKIYANTANKDIKSPKDRILIIRPQDVTINVRSI
;
A
#
# COMPACT_ATOMS: atom_id res chain seq x y z
N MET A 1 -16.56 -5.51 -9.71
CA MET A 1 -16.53 -6.54 -10.77
C MET A 1 -17.22 -5.93 -11.97
N ALA A 2 -16.50 -5.73 -13.06
CA ALA A 2 -17.15 -5.40 -14.31
C ALA A 2 -17.95 -6.64 -14.74
N ASP A 3 -19.27 -6.54 -14.77
CA ASP A 3 -20.12 -7.61 -15.29
C ASP A 3 -19.70 -7.85 -16.74
N ASN A 4 -19.30 -9.09 -17.05
CA ASN A 4 -19.07 -9.51 -18.43
C ASN A 4 -20.35 -9.23 -19.21
N LEU A 5 -20.31 -8.25 -20.10
CA LEU A 5 -21.45 -7.91 -20.95
C LEU A 5 -21.69 -9.08 -21.92
N PRO A 6 -22.77 -9.87 -21.77
CA PRO A 6 -23.07 -10.96 -22.69
C PRO A 6 -23.50 -10.35 -24.03
N PHE A 7 -22.61 -10.40 -25.01
CA PHE A 7 -22.91 -9.93 -26.36
C PHE A 7 -23.76 -10.95 -27.17
N THR A 8 -23.63 -12.22 -26.80
CA THR A 8 -24.35 -13.31 -27.43
C THR A 8 -24.91 -14.27 -26.40
N GLU A 9 -25.96 -15.02 -26.76
CA GLU A 9 -26.56 -16.05 -25.91
C GLU A 9 -25.57 -17.15 -25.57
N LEU A 10 -25.41 -17.43 -24.27
CA LEU A 10 -24.51 -18.47 -23.71
C LEU A 10 -25.28 -19.63 -23.04
N ASP A 11 -26.56 -19.75 -23.26
CA ASP A 11 -27.35 -20.89 -22.79
C ASP A 11 -27.48 -21.94 -23.90
N PHE A 12 -26.85 -23.11 -23.67
CA PHE A 12 -26.93 -24.24 -24.60
C PHE A 12 -28.38 -24.69 -24.85
N GLY A 13 -29.18 -24.75 -23.77
CA GLY A 13 -30.58 -25.14 -23.86
C GLY A 13 -31.40 -24.16 -24.70
N GLN A 14 -31.19 -22.88 -24.51
CA GLN A 14 -31.87 -21.84 -25.30
C GLN A 14 -31.43 -21.85 -26.76
N ILE A 15 -30.15 -22.05 -27.05
CA ILE A 15 -29.62 -22.18 -28.41
C ILE A 15 -30.28 -23.38 -29.12
N LYS A 16 -30.32 -24.53 -28.43
CA LYS A 16 -31.01 -25.73 -28.96
C LYS A 16 -32.49 -25.52 -29.17
N ALA A 17 -33.19 -24.85 -28.23
CA ALA A 17 -34.62 -24.51 -28.37
C ALA A 17 -34.88 -23.59 -29.57
N ASN A 18 -34.01 -22.59 -29.78
CA ASN A 18 -34.11 -21.71 -30.92
C ASN A 18 -33.93 -22.46 -32.25
N LEU A 19 -32.95 -23.37 -32.33
CA LEU A 19 -32.73 -24.21 -33.50
C LEU A 19 -33.96 -25.13 -33.76
N LYS A 20 -34.52 -25.76 -32.72
CA LYS A 20 -35.77 -26.53 -32.84
C LYS A 20 -36.95 -25.70 -33.31
N THR A 21 -37.11 -24.48 -32.79
CA THR A 21 -38.17 -23.56 -33.17
C THR A 21 -38.05 -23.15 -34.65
N TYR A 22 -36.82 -22.87 -35.12
CA TYR A 22 -36.55 -22.58 -36.51
C TYR A 22 -36.94 -23.75 -37.44
N LEU A 23 -36.54 -24.99 -37.09
CA LEU A 23 -36.84 -26.18 -37.88
C LEU A 23 -38.32 -26.49 -37.90
N LYS A 24 -39.08 -26.26 -36.81
CA LYS A 24 -40.55 -26.42 -36.76
C LYS A 24 -41.26 -25.53 -37.76
N GLY A 25 -40.69 -24.38 -38.11
CA GLY A 25 -41.20 -23.50 -39.15
C GLY A 25 -40.95 -23.97 -40.58
N GLN A 26 -40.14 -25.02 -40.81
CA GLN A 26 -39.80 -25.54 -42.13
C GLN A 26 -40.69 -26.74 -42.48
N ALA A 27 -41.34 -26.70 -43.67
CA ALA A 27 -42.29 -27.71 -44.09
C ALA A 27 -41.68 -29.13 -44.21
N GLN A 28 -40.36 -29.24 -44.45
CA GLN A 28 -39.61 -30.50 -44.60
C GLN A 28 -39.30 -31.21 -43.28
N PHE A 29 -39.44 -30.56 -42.12
CA PHE A 29 -39.02 -31.03 -40.82
C PHE A 29 -40.17 -31.14 -39.81
N ARG A 30 -41.29 -31.74 -40.18
CA ARG A 30 -42.48 -31.79 -39.33
C ARG A 30 -42.45 -32.88 -38.24
N ASP A 31 -41.64 -33.97 -38.40
CA ASP A 31 -41.64 -35.17 -37.54
C ASP A 31 -40.28 -35.54 -36.95
N TYR A 32 -39.46 -34.58 -36.58
CA TYR A 32 -38.09 -34.86 -36.12
C TYR A 32 -37.89 -34.71 -34.61
N ASP A 33 -38.89 -34.31 -33.82
CA ASP A 33 -38.77 -33.93 -32.42
C ASP A 33 -38.77 -35.14 -31.44
N PHE A 34 -38.06 -36.22 -31.81
CA PHE A 34 -37.79 -37.32 -30.92
C PHE A 34 -36.45 -37.13 -30.24
N GLU A 35 -36.40 -37.16 -28.87
CA GLU A 35 -35.16 -36.95 -28.11
C GLU A 35 -34.07 -37.97 -28.48
N GLY A 36 -34.42 -39.18 -28.92
CA GLY A 36 -33.48 -40.21 -29.36
C GLY A 36 -33.17 -40.23 -30.86
N SER A 37 -33.63 -39.24 -31.63
CA SER A 37 -33.37 -39.22 -33.07
C SER A 37 -31.96 -38.76 -33.41
N ASN A 38 -31.39 -39.31 -34.51
CA ASN A 38 -30.10 -38.86 -35.04
C ASN A 38 -30.10 -37.35 -35.36
N MET A 39 -31.24 -36.79 -35.73
CA MET A 39 -31.41 -35.35 -35.97
C MET A 39 -31.25 -34.53 -34.69
N ASN A 40 -31.75 -35.02 -33.55
CA ASN A 40 -31.59 -34.36 -32.27
C ASN A 40 -30.12 -34.34 -31.83
N VAL A 41 -29.35 -35.41 -32.11
CA VAL A 41 -27.89 -35.46 -31.87
C VAL A 41 -27.16 -34.43 -32.75
N LEU A 42 -27.56 -34.24 -34.01
CA LEU A 42 -27.00 -33.23 -34.88
C LEU A 42 -27.32 -31.80 -34.38
N LEU A 43 -28.52 -31.60 -33.84
CA LEU A 43 -28.90 -30.32 -33.21
C LEU A 43 -28.05 -30.05 -31.94
N ASP A 44 -27.73 -31.07 -31.18
CA ASP A 44 -26.84 -30.94 -30.03
C ASP A 44 -25.42 -30.53 -30.47
N VAL A 45 -24.88 -31.15 -31.51
CA VAL A 45 -23.56 -30.75 -32.05
C VAL A 45 -23.57 -29.31 -32.58
N LEU A 46 -24.64 -28.91 -33.29
CA LEU A 46 -24.77 -27.53 -33.78
C LEU A 46 -24.94 -26.54 -32.65
N ALA A 47 -25.73 -26.86 -31.63
CA ALA A 47 -25.90 -26.03 -30.45
C ALA A 47 -24.58 -25.89 -29.65
N ALA A 48 -23.84 -26.98 -29.51
CA ALA A 48 -22.51 -26.98 -28.86
C ALA A 48 -21.51 -26.13 -29.63
N ASN A 49 -21.46 -26.27 -30.94
CA ASN A 49 -20.58 -25.43 -31.78
C ASN A 49 -20.98 -23.95 -31.70
N THR A 50 -22.27 -23.65 -31.75
CA THR A 50 -22.77 -22.27 -31.61
C THR A 50 -22.46 -21.70 -30.25
N PHE A 51 -22.66 -22.47 -29.16
CA PHE A 51 -22.29 -22.10 -27.80
C PHE A 51 -20.79 -21.77 -27.70
N GLN A 52 -19.94 -22.65 -28.23
CA GLN A 52 -18.49 -22.47 -28.21
C GLN A 52 -18.06 -21.24 -29.02
N ASN A 53 -18.64 -21.02 -30.20
CA ASN A 53 -18.37 -19.83 -31.00
C ASN A 53 -18.85 -18.55 -30.30
N ASN A 54 -20.01 -18.58 -29.65
CA ASN A 54 -20.52 -17.46 -28.88
C ASN A 54 -19.65 -17.17 -27.65
N PHE A 55 -19.15 -18.21 -26.99
CA PHE A 55 -18.20 -18.04 -25.89
C PHE A 55 -16.92 -17.33 -26.35
N TYR A 56 -16.29 -17.78 -27.44
CA TYR A 56 -15.12 -17.11 -27.99
C TYR A 56 -15.40 -15.68 -28.45
N ARG A 57 -16.57 -15.41 -29.03
CA ARG A 57 -16.97 -14.05 -29.41
C ARG A 57 -17.14 -13.15 -28.20
N ASN A 58 -17.82 -13.62 -27.16
CA ASN A 58 -17.99 -12.84 -25.94
C ASN A 58 -16.64 -12.58 -25.25
N MET A 59 -15.76 -13.59 -25.21
CA MET A 59 -14.41 -13.44 -24.70
C MET A 59 -13.61 -12.40 -25.50
N ALA A 60 -13.58 -12.54 -26.84
CA ALA A 60 -12.89 -11.59 -27.70
C ALA A 60 -13.42 -10.17 -27.54
N PHE A 61 -14.75 -10.01 -27.42
CA PHE A 61 -15.39 -8.72 -27.19
C PHE A 61 -15.01 -8.12 -25.83
N SER A 62 -15.00 -8.93 -24.76
CA SER A 62 -14.57 -8.48 -23.43
C SER A 62 -13.11 -8.04 -23.43
N GLU A 63 -12.25 -8.71 -24.18
CA GLU A 63 -10.82 -8.39 -24.28
C GLU A 63 -10.53 -7.14 -25.14
N MET A 64 -11.51 -6.62 -25.88
CA MET A 64 -11.34 -5.40 -26.68
C MET A 64 -11.30 -4.11 -25.85
N PHE A 65 -11.75 -4.14 -24.60
CA PHE A 65 -11.82 -2.97 -23.74
C PHE A 65 -10.99 -3.20 -22.48
N MET A 66 -10.21 -2.20 -22.08
CA MET A 66 -9.36 -2.28 -20.89
C MET A 66 -10.13 -2.66 -19.62
N ASP A 67 -11.35 -2.10 -19.42
CA ASP A 67 -12.15 -2.32 -18.21
C ASP A 67 -12.62 -3.78 -18.08
N SER A 68 -12.98 -4.42 -19.21
CA SER A 68 -13.53 -5.78 -19.23
C SER A 68 -12.48 -6.85 -19.53
N ALA A 69 -11.29 -6.50 -20.04
CA ALA A 69 -10.23 -7.45 -20.35
C ALA A 69 -9.76 -8.20 -19.09
N ILE A 70 -9.58 -9.50 -19.21
CA ILE A 70 -9.16 -10.39 -18.10
C ILE A 70 -7.72 -10.86 -18.33
N MET A 71 -7.31 -11.01 -19.58
CA MET A 71 -5.97 -11.43 -19.95
C MET A 71 -4.98 -10.30 -19.76
N ARG A 72 -3.92 -10.56 -18.95
CA ARG A 72 -2.89 -9.57 -18.64
C ARG A 72 -2.24 -8.97 -19.88
N GLU A 73 -1.98 -9.79 -20.88
CA GLU A 73 -1.37 -9.39 -22.15
C GLU A 73 -2.19 -8.34 -22.90
N ASN A 74 -3.50 -8.54 -22.94
CA ASN A 74 -4.41 -7.59 -23.58
C ASN A 74 -4.50 -6.28 -22.80
N VAL A 75 -4.55 -6.36 -21.46
CA VAL A 75 -4.51 -5.18 -20.58
C VAL A 75 -3.21 -4.40 -20.74
N GLN A 76 -2.06 -5.10 -20.85
CA GLN A 76 -0.77 -4.46 -21.12
C GLN A 76 -0.72 -3.83 -22.50
N SER A 77 -1.32 -4.45 -23.53
CA SER A 77 -1.42 -3.89 -24.87
C SER A 77 -2.23 -2.59 -24.86
N HIS A 78 -3.39 -2.57 -24.20
CA HIS A 78 -4.19 -1.35 -24.04
C HIS A 78 -3.46 -0.27 -23.23
N ALA A 79 -2.72 -0.66 -22.18
CA ALA A 79 -1.91 0.28 -21.40
C ALA A 79 -0.81 0.92 -22.26
N LYS A 80 -0.16 0.13 -23.13
CA LYS A 80 0.84 0.62 -24.10
C LYS A 80 0.25 1.66 -25.05
N GLU A 81 -0.97 1.46 -25.57
CA GLU A 81 -1.67 2.44 -26.42
C GLU A 81 -1.87 3.78 -25.70
N LEU A 82 -2.04 3.76 -24.38
CA LEU A 82 -2.12 4.96 -23.54
C LEU A 82 -0.74 5.53 -23.17
N GLY A 83 0.36 4.95 -23.65
CA GLY A 83 1.71 5.34 -23.29
C GLY A 83 2.14 4.93 -21.86
N TYR A 84 1.38 4.02 -21.23
CA TYR A 84 1.67 3.52 -19.91
C TYR A 84 2.54 2.26 -19.95
N THR A 85 3.64 2.28 -19.20
CA THR A 85 4.47 1.09 -19.00
C THR A 85 4.17 0.52 -17.62
N PRO A 86 3.50 -0.65 -17.53
CA PRO A 86 3.24 -1.30 -16.25
C PRO A 86 4.50 -1.51 -15.42
N GLY A 87 4.38 -1.35 -14.10
CA GLY A 87 5.48 -1.55 -13.18
C GLY A 87 5.87 -3.02 -13.05
N SER A 88 7.17 -3.29 -13.12
CA SER A 88 7.75 -4.59 -12.79
C SER A 88 7.94 -4.76 -11.29
N ARG A 89 8.55 -5.85 -10.86
CA ARG A 89 9.06 -5.96 -9.49
C ARG A 89 10.08 -4.87 -9.20
N LYS A 90 10.06 -4.34 -7.98
CA LYS A 90 11.05 -3.36 -7.50
C LYS A 90 11.91 -3.97 -6.41
N SER A 91 13.21 -3.71 -6.48
CA SER A 91 14.19 -4.18 -5.49
C SER A 91 14.02 -3.46 -4.16
N ALA A 92 14.06 -4.21 -3.06
CA ALA A 92 14.15 -3.60 -1.75
C ALA A 92 15.49 -2.88 -1.58
N LYS A 93 15.46 -1.67 -1.03
CA LYS A 93 16.62 -0.80 -0.79
C LYS A 93 16.91 -0.70 0.69
N ALA A 94 18.19 -0.74 1.07
CA ALA A 94 18.65 -0.41 2.42
C ALA A 94 19.79 0.61 2.35
N LEU A 95 19.99 1.34 3.45
CA LEU A 95 21.11 2.25 3.63
C LEU A 95 22.07 1.65 4.68
N LEU A 96 23.33 1.48 4.30
CA LEU A 96 24.35 0.88 5.11
C LEU A 96 25.43 1.87 5.51
N ASN A 97 25.83 1.81 6.77
CA ASN A 97 27.04 2.46 7.26
C ASN A 97 28.16 1.40 7.25
N ILE A 98 29.22 1.65 6.51
CA ILE A 98 30.32 0.72 6.29
C ILE A 98 31.60 1.32 6.83
N THR A 99 32.24 0.62 7.77
CA THR A 99 33.54 0.97 8.32
C THR A 99 34.55 -0.11 7.96
N LEU A 100 35.61 0.27 7.27
CA LEU A 100 36.67 -0.65 6.86
C LEU A 100 37.71 -0.73 7.97
N ASN A 101 38.08 -1.95 8.33
CA ASN A 101 39.06 -2.23 9.37
C ASN A 101 40.38 -2.69 8.75
N ASN A 102 41.50 -2.43 9.44
CA ASN A 102 42.84 -2.89 9.06
C ASN A 102 43.26 -2.48 7.62
N VAL A 103 42.91 -1.25 7.21
CA VAL A 103 43.34 -0.72 5.91
C VAL A 103 44.84 -0.50 5.92
N THR A 104 45.56 -1.23 5.07
CA THR A 104 47.03 -1.16 4.95
C THR A 104 47.45 -0.01 4.04
N ASN A 105 48.67 0.53 4.28
CA ASN A 105 49.29 1.60 3.47
C ASN A 105 48.58 2.96 3.52
N ASN A 106 47.57 3.16 4.35
CA ASN A 106 46.83 4.42 4.55
C ASN A 106 46.58 5.19 3.22
N PRO A 107 45.89 4.60 2.24
CA PRO A 107 45.59 5.29 0.99
C PRO A 107 44.66 6.48 1.25
N ASN A 108 44.75 7.52 0.42
CA ASN A 108 43.87 8.70 0.55
C ASN A 108 42.38 8.36 0.43
N PHE A 109 42.06 7.34 -0.35
CA PHE A 109 40.70 6.81 -0.48
C PHE A 109 40.73 5.31 -0.82
N VAL A 110 39.65 4.63 -0.47
CA VAL A 110 39.36 3.23 -0.83
C VAL A 110 38.05 3.21 -1.61
N THR A 111 38.02 2.52 -2.75
CA THR A 111 36.80 2.39 -3.56
C THR A 111 36.09 1.08 -3.24
N ILE A 112 34.86 1.15 -2.76
CA ILE A 112 33.93 0.02 -2.65
C ILE A 112 33.33 -0.19 -4.05
N PRO A 113 33.62 -1.32 -4.72
CA PRO A 113 33.19 -1.53 -6.09
C PRO A 113 31.69 -1.80 -6.17
N LYS A 114 31.10 -1.45 -7.33
CA LYS A 114 29.76 -1.87 -7.72
C LYS A 114 29.64 -3.40 -7.66
N GLY A 115 28.50 -3.88 -7.16
CA GLY A 115 28.22 -5.31 -6.99
C GLY A 115 28.83 -5.93 -5.74
N THR A 116 29.38 -5.12 -4.80
CA THR A 116 29.77 -5.61 -3.46
C THR A 116 28.53 -6.15 -2.76
N LYS A 117 28.62 -7.40 -2.27
CA LYS A 117 27.49 -8.17 -1.77
C LYS A 117 27.42 -8.22 -0.26
N PHE A 118 26.18 -8.11 0.25
CA PHE A 118 25.86 -8.23 1.66
C PHE A 118 24.69 -9.21 1.84
N ASN A 119 24.73 -10.02 2.88
CA ASN A 119 23.58 -10.82 3.29
C ASN A 119 22.81 -10.09 4.39
N ALA A 120 21.48 -10.18 4.34
CA ALA A 120 20.60 -9.66 5.36
C ALA A 120 19.47 -10.65 5.66
N GLN A 121 18.95 -10.61 6.88
CA GLN A 121 17.89 -11.49 7.34
C GLN A 121 16.54 -10.77 7.38
N CYS A 122 15.49 -11.43 6.86
CA CYS A 122 14.11 -11.05 7.05
C CYS A 122 13.30 -12.27 7.51
N GLY A 123 12.86 -12.29 8.76
CA GLY A 123 12.31 -13.49 9.38
C GLY A 123 13.29 -14.66 9.31
N ASN A 124 12.85 -15.78 8.73
CA ASN A 124 13.66 -16.99 8.56
C ASN A 124 14.38 -17.06 7.19
N LYS A 125 14.25 -16.04 6.35
CA LYS A 125 14.86 -16.00 5.01
C LYS A 125 16.07 -15.08 4.99
N THR A 126 17.10 -15.45 4.21
CA THR A 126 18.27 -14.63 3.93
C THR A 126 18.19 -14.09 2.51
N PHE A 127 18.43 -12.79 2.37
CA PHE A 127 18.45 -12.08 1.09
C PHE A 127 19.84 -11.50 0.83
N THR A 128 20.22 -11.46 -0.44
CA THR A 128 21.49 -10.86 -0.87
C THR A 128 21.23 -9.47 -1.44
N PHE A 129 21.92 -8.49 -0.90
CA PHE A 129 21.92 -7.10 -1.37
C PHE A 129 23.26 -6.77 -2.02
N SER A 130 23.27 -5.81 -2.94
CA SER A 130 24.51 -5.35 -3.57
C SER A 130 24.47 -3.86 -3.87
N THR A 131 25.68 -3.24 -3.90
CA THR A 131 25.86 -1.85 -4.35
C THR A 131 25.56 -1.72 -5.85
N ASP A 132 24.98 -0.59 -6.28
CA ASP A 132 24.64 -0.29 -7.67
C ASP A 132 25.71 0.52 -8.40
N ARG A 133 26.63 1.13 -7.65
CA ARG A 133 27.73 1.97 -8.15
C ARG A 133 28.96 1.85 -7.26
N ASN A 134 30.06 2.45 -7.73
CA ASN A 134 31.27 2.57 -6.94
C ASN A 134 31.11 3.67 -5.90
N HIS A 135 31.59 3.42 -4.68
CA HIS A 135 31.59 4.40 -3.59
C HIS A 135 33.03 4.62 -3.11
N SER A 136 33.47 5.88 -3.10
CA SER A 136 34.81 6.24 -2.60
C SER A 136 34.72 6.59 -1.12
N VAL A 137 35.56 5.95 -0.32
CA VAL A 137 35.65 6.13 1.14
C VAL A 137 36.98 6.82 1.43
N THR A 138 36.93 8.01 2.04
CA THR A 138 38.11 8.74 2.47
C THR A 138 38.42 8.48 3.94
N ALA A 139 39.69 8.55 4.33
CA ALA A 139 40.10 8.42 5.70
C ALA A 139 39.76 9.69 6.51
N LEU A 140 39.11 9.51 7.65
CA LEU A 140 38.98 10.55 8.67
C LEU A 140 39.64 10.05 9.95
N ASN A 141 40.75 10.70 10.35
CA ASN A 141 41.56 10.29 11.51
C ASN A 141 42.03 8.81 11.44
N GLY A 142 42.37 8.31 10.25
CA GLY A 142 42.76 6.93 10.04
C GLY A 142 41.64 5.90 10.00
N ILE A 143 40.38 6.33 10.12
CA ILE A 143 39.21 5.50 10.02
C ILE A 143 38.57 5.70 8.63
N TYR A 144 38.33 4.61 7.92
CA TYR A 144 37.65 4.60 6.62
C TYR A 144 36.18 4.23 6.84
N SER A 145 35.32 5.23 6.93
CA SER A 145 33.88 5.05 7.15
C SER A 145 33.07 5.83 6.15
N ILE A 146 32.00 5.23 5.68
CA ILE A 146 31.00 5.87 4.81
C ILE A 146 29.62 5.55 5.34
N THR A 147 28.76 6.55 5.38
CA THR A 147 27.37 6.45 5.83
C THR A 147 26.40 6.42 4.65
N ASP A 148 25.25 5.82 4.88
CA ASP A 148 24.10 5.82 3.96
C ASP A 148 24.40 5.32 2.54
N VAL A 149 25.23 4.28 2.43
CA VAL A 149 25.51 3.59 1.17
C VAL A 149 24.26 2.84 0.74
N PRO A 150 23.64 3.18 -0.41
CA PRO A 150 22.47 2.47 -0.89
C PRO A 150 22.87 1.08 -1.42
N VAL A 151 22.16 0.08 -0.93
CA VAL A 151 22.26 -1.31 -1.42
C VAL A 151 20.87 -1.81 -1.79
N TYR A 152 20.82 -2.62 -2.83
CA TYR A 152 19.58 -3.12 -3.41
C TYR A 152 19.55 -4.65 -3.38
N GLU A 153 18.41 -5.22 -3.05
CA GLU A 153 18.22 -6.67 -3.06
C GLU A 153 18.24 -7.20 -4.48
N GLY A 154 18.80 -8.38 -4.63
CA GLY A 154 18.76 -9.15 -5.87
C GLY A 154 20.12 -9.31 -6.55
N LYS A 155 20.08 -9.95 -7.72
CA LYS A 155 21.26 -10.31 -8.51
C LYS A 155 21.33 -9.44 -9.77
N ILE A 156 22.49 -8.84 -10.04
CA ILE A 156 22.74 -8.13 -11.28
C ILE A 156 23.01 -9.18 -12.38
N VAL A 157 22.27 -9.06 -13.49
CA VAL A 157 22.39 -9.87 -14.70
C VAL A 157 22.81 -8.97 -15.84
N ARG A 158 23.59 -9.52 -16.78
CA ARG A 158 24.03 -8.84 -18.00
C ARG A 158 23.74 -9.71 -19.21
N GLU A 159 23.10 -9.12 -20.18
CA GLU A 159 22.84 -9.74 -21.49
C GLU A 159 23.52 -8.93 -22.58
N PHE A 160 23.94 -9.60 -23.64
CA PHE A 160 24.66 -9.00 -24.75
C PHE A 160 24.00 -9.39 -26.06
N TYR A 161 23.77 -8.42 -26.91
CA TYR A 161 23.20 -8.60 -28.24
C TYR A 161 24.08 -7.90 -29.26
N THR A 162 24.34 -8.56 -30.41
CA THR A 162 25.10 -7.97 -31.53
C THR A 162 24.13 -7.51 -32.61
N VAL A 163 24.09 -6.23 -32.90
CA VAL A 163 23.15 -5.64 -33.87
C VAL A 163 23.44 -6.18 -35.28
N GLY A 164 22.40 -6.71 -35.94
CA GLY A 164 22.46 -7.25 -37.29
C GLY A 164 23.05 -8.65 -37.38
N SER A 165 23.22 -9.36 -36.25
CA SER A 165 23.57 -10.78 -36.24
C SER A 165 22.35 -11.60 -36.68
N THR A 166 22.55 -12.62 -37.50
CA THR A 166 21.49 -13.55 -37.90
C THR A 166 21.03 -14.46 -36.77
N THR A 167 21.78 -14.52 -35.67
CA THR A 167 21.49 -15.33 -34.49
C THR A 167 20.79 -14.56 -33.40
N ASP A 168 20.80 -13.22 -33.44
CA ASP A 168 20.15 -12.40 -32.46
C ASP A 168 18.71 -12.10 -32.88
N PRO A 169 17.75 -12.04 -31.92
CA PRO A 169 16.39 -11.69 -32.23
C PRO A 169 16.30 -10.25 -32.77
N LEU A 170 15.34 -10.02 -33.67
CA LEU A 170 15.03 -8.68 -34.18
C LEU A 170 14.60 -7.71 -33.09
N ASP A 171 14.08 -8.25 -31.98
CA ASP A 171 13.59 -7.53 -30.82
C ASP A 171 14.48 -7.79 -29.60
N TYR A 172 14.91 -6.74 -28.92
CA TYR A 172 15.72 -6.85 -27.68
C TYR A 172 14.83 -7.09 -26.48
N ILE A 173 14.37 -8.33 -26.29
CA ILE A 173 13.47 -8.74 -25.23
C ILE A 173 14.28 -9.21 -24.03
N ILE A 174 14.02 -8.62 -22.85
CA ILE A 174 14.61 -9.07 -21.58
C ILE A 174 13.73 -10.23 -21.08
N ASN A 175 14.26 -11.45 -21.19
CA ASN A 175 13.52 -12.67 -20.84
C ASN A 175 13.64 -12.98 -19.34
N ASN A 176 13.08 -12.11 -18.48
CA ASN A 176 13.06 -12.34 -17.05
C ASN A 176 11.85 -11.66 -16.38
N GLU A 177 10.91 -12.46 -15.87
CA GLU A 177 9.70 -11.98 -15.18
C GLU A 177 9.98 -11.27 -13.85
N ASN A 178 11.14 -11.52 -13.25
CA ASN A 178 11.53 -10.95 -11.96
C ASN A 178 12.44 -9.72 -12.10
N LEU A 179 12.40 -9.10 -13.27
CA LEU A 179 13.14 -7.90 -13.61
C LEU A 179 12.70 -6.70 -12.77
N ASP A 180 13.67 -5.89 -12.36
CA ASP A 180 13.47 -4.54 -11.84
C ASP A 180 13.78 -3.53 -12.96
N ILE A 181 12.74 -2.97 -13.59
CA ILE A 181 12.87 -2.04 -14.74
C ILE A 181 13.57 -0.72 -14.37
N ASP A 182 13.55 -0.31 -13.12
CA ASP A 182 14.23 0.90 -12.67
C ASP A 182 15.74 0.70 -12.55
N SER A 183 16.20 -0.55 -12.54
CA SER A 183 17.61 -0.93 -12.50
C SER A 183 18.27 -1.08 -13.87
N ILE A 184 17.50 -1.02 -14.96
CA ILE A 184 18.00 -1.25 -16.32
C ILE A 184 19.01 -0.18 -16.71
N ARG A 185 20.17 -0.62 -17.18
CA ARG A 185 21.20 0.21 -17.80
C ARG A 185 21.58 -0.38 -19.14
N VAL A 186 21.58 0.43 -20.16
CA VAL A 186 21.92 0.03 -21.52
C VAL A 186 23.19 0.74 -21.95
N ASN A 187 24.19 -0.04 -22.32
CA ASN A 187 25.45 0.44 -22.88
C ASN A 187 25.64 -0.15 -24.27
N VAL A 188 26.10 0.64 -25.21
CA VAL A 188 26.42 0.18 -26.57
C VAL A 188 27.91 0.35 -26.80
N ARG A 189 28.56 -0.72 -27.33
CA ARG A 189 29.95 -0.76 -27.74
C ARG A 189 30.04 -0.81 -29.26
N ASP A 190 31.07 -0.20 -29.83
CA ASP A 190 31.21 -0.14 -31.28
C ASP A 190 31.47 -1.54 -31.91
N ASN A 191 32.11 -2.44 -31.15
CA ASN A 191 32.34 -3.84 -31.59
C ASN A 191 32.59 -4.76 -30.38
N VAL A 192 32.64 -6.07 -30.60
CA VAL A 192 32.87 -7.10 -29.58
C VAL A 192 34.18 -6.93 -28.83
N ASN A 193 35.24 -6.44 -29.51
CA ASN A 193 36.60 -6.35 -28.96
C ASN A 193 36.80 -5.09 -28.11
N GLU A 194 35.91 -4.09 -28.20
CA GLU A 194 36.04 -2.82 -27.53
C GLU A 194 35.26 -2.83 -26.18
N VAL A 195 35.95 -3.24 -25.12
CA VAL A 195 35.33 -3.39 -23.79
C VAL A 195 35.31 -2.08 -22.99
N SER A 196 36.23 -1.16 -23.28
CA SER A 196 36.46 0.05 -22.46
C SER A 196 35.63 1.27 -22.88
N ASN A 197 35.30 1.41 -24.17
CA ASN A 197 34.57 2.57 -24.69
C ASN A 197 33.05 2.24 -24.79
N LYS A 198 32.34 2.36 -23.66
CA LYS A 198 30.91 2.11 -23.60
C LYS A 198 30.14 3.43 -23.71
N LYS A 199 29.19 3.47 -24.62
CA LYS A 199 28.27 4.59 -24.81
C LYS A 199 27.00 4.29 -24.05
N GLU A 200 26.73 5.01 -22.97
CA GLU A 200 25.52 4.84 -22.17
C GLU A 200 24.30 5.41 -22.90
N TYR A 201 23.20 4.68 -22.91
CA TYR A 201 21.90 5.08 -23.41
C TYR A 201 20.99 5.33 -22.22
N ILE A 202 20.25 6.46 -22.26
CA ILE A 202 19.37 6.90 -21.16
C ILE A 202 17.94 6.49 -21.46
N ARG A 203 17.26 5.92 -20.49
CA ARG A 203 15.83 5.60 -20.61
C ARG A 203 15.00 6.88 -20.70
N LYS A 204 14.11 6.95 -21.69
CA LYS A 204 13.10 7.98 -21.85
C LYS A 204 11.71 7.36 -21.86
N THR A 205 10.73 8.07 -21.31
CA THR A 205 9.30 7.71 -21.31
C THR A 205 8.54 8.42 -22.42
N SER A 206 9.10 9.49 -22.97
CA SER A 206 8.50 10.32 -24.00
C SER A 206 9.51 10.68 -25.08
N ILE A 207 9.01 10.85 -26.30
CA ILE A 207 9.79 11.34 -27.45
C ILE A 207 9.99 12.86 -27.41
N PHE A 208 9.27 13.58 -26.56
CA PHE A 208 9.38 15.05 -26.47
C PHE A 208 10.73 15.46 -25.86
N GLY A 209 11.39 16.41 -26.51
CA GLY A 209 12.69 16.93 -26.07
C GLY A 209 13.85 15.97 -26.35
N VAL A 210 13.69 14.98 -27.23
CA VAL A 210 14.77 14.10 -27.70
C VAL A 210 15.30 14.64 -29.00
N GLU A 211 16.64 14.84 -29.07
CA GLU A 211 17.35 15.30 -30.26
C GLU A 211 17.92 14.11 -31.06
N VAL A 212 18.26 14.39 -32.34
CA VAL A 212 18.77 13.38 -33.28
C VAL A 212 20.02 12.62 -32.76
N ASN A 213 20.87 13.31 -31.98
CA ASN A 213 22.14 12.76 -31.48
C ASN A 213 22.04 12.17 -30.07
N ASP A 214 20.84 12.19 -29.46
CA ASP A 214 20.63 11.64 -28.13
C ASP A 214 20.68 10.12 -28.12
N ARG A 215 21.42 9.59 -27.17
CA ARG A 215 21.49 8.15 -26.93
C ARG A 215 20.40 7.76 -25.95
N VAL A 216 19.25 7.38 -26.49
CA VAL A 216 18.06 7.06 -25.71
C VAL A 216 17.52 5.69 -26.07
N PHE A 217 16.89 5.06 -25.07
CA PHE A 217 16.08 3.87 -25.27
C PHE A 217 14.74 4.01 -24.61
N TYR A 218 13.77 3.30 -25.14
CA TYR A 218 12.41 3.19 -24.64
C TYR A 218 12.18 1.78 -24.14
N LEU A 219 11.33 1.65 -23.12
CA LEU A 219 10.98 0.35 -22.55
C LEU A 219 9.50 0.11 -22.81
N GLU A 220 9.19 -0.96 -23.49
CA GLU A 220 7.84 -1.37 -23.80
C GLU A 220 7.48 -2.67 -23.08
N PRO A 221 6.24 -2.80 -22.56
CA PRO A 221 5.76 -4.08 -22.06
C PRO A 221 5.65 -5.09 -23.21
N TYR A 222 5.96 -6.33 -22.90
CA TYR A 222 5.85 -7.46 -23.80
C TYR A 222 5.07 -8.60 -23.13
N PHE A 223 4.78 -9.69 -23.83
CA PHE A 223 4.04 -10.83 -23.29
C PHE A 223 4.69 -11.38 -22.01
N ASP A 224 3.91 -12.06 -21.16
CA ASP A 224 4.38 -12.75 -19.95
C ASP A 224 5.18 -11.90 -18.94
N ASN A 225 4.79 -10.66 -18.71
CA ASN A 225 5.53 -9.70 -17.86
C ASN A 225 6.97 -9.42 -18.30
N LEU A 226 7.29 -9.69 -19.55
CA LEU A 226 8.58 -9.34 -20.13
C LEU A 226 8.58 -7.90 -20.62
N TYR A 227 9.76 -7.39 -20.92
CA TYR A 227 9.94 -6.05 -21.44
C TYR A 227 10.85 -6.08 -22.64
N LYS A 228 10.51 -5.24 -23.62
CA LYS A 228 11.30 -5.02 -24.83
C LYS A 228 11.98 -3.68 -24.75
N ILE A 229 13.25 -3.62 -25.17
CA ILE A 229 13.96 -2.37 -25.37
C ILE A 229 13.83 -1.96 -26.82
N ASP A 230 13.41 -0.72 -27.06
CA ASP A 230 13.41 -0.09 -28.36
C ASP A 230 14.33 1.14 -28.33
N PHE A 231 15.05 1.37 -29.43
CA PHE A 231 15.99 2.50 -29.54
C PHE A 231 15.35 3.63 -30.34
N GLY A 232 15.83 4.83 -30.09
CA GLY A 232 15.45 5.99 -30.89
C GLY A 232 15.80 5.76 -32.38
N ARG A 233 14.97 6.29 -33.28
CA ARG A 233 15.16 6.19 -34.74
C ARG A 233 15.06 7.57 -35.37
N ASP A 234 15.84 7.80 -36.40
CA ASP A 234 15.81 9.02 -37.23
C ASP A 234 15.95 10.31 -36.41
N LYS A 235 14.81 10.98 -36.16
CA LYS A 235 14.74 12.26 -35.45
C LYS A 235 14.67 12.15 -33.92
N PHE A 236 14.47 10.94 -33.40
CA PHE A 236 14.19 10.68 -31.98
C PHE A 236 15.30 9.88 -31.29
N GLY A 237 16.56 10.21 -31.59
CA GLY A 237 17.72 9.58 -31.00
C GLY A 237 18.54 8.73 -31.95
N VAL A 238 19.62 8.16 -31.45
CA VAL A 238 20.60 7.35 -32.22
C VAL A 238 20.26 5.86 -32.09
N GLU A 239 19.99 5.21 -33.21
CA GLU A 239 19.89 3.75 -33.30
C GLU A 239 21.30 3.11 -33.33
N PRO A 240 21.56 2.00 -32.59
CA PRO A 240 22.79 1.26 -32.67
C PRO A 240 23.02 0.71 -34.08
N ALA A 241 24.22 0.92 -34.61
CA ALA A 241 24.59 0.48 -35.95
C ALA A 241 24.89 -1.03 -36.02
N SER A 242 24.78 -1.62 -37.21
CA SER A 242 25.15 -3.02 -37.43
C SER A 242 26.60 -3.29 -36.99
N GLY A 243 26.81 -4.38 -36.24
CA GLY A 243 28.08 -4.74 -35.62
C GLY A 243 28.31 -4.17 -34.23
N ASN A 244 27.47 -3.23 -33.79
CA ASN A 244 27.51 -2.77 -32.38
C ASN A 244 27.08 -3.88 -31.43
N VAL A 245 27.59 -3.84 -30.20
CA VAL A 245 27.21 -4.75 -29.13
C VAL A 245 26.44 -3.98 -28.07
N ILE A 246 25.19 -4.36 -27.86
CA ILE A 246 24.30 -3.84 -26.83
C ILE A 246 24.54 -4.68 -25.58
N GLU A 247 24.90 -4.02 -24.47
CA GLU A 247 25.02 -4.60 -23.15
C GLU A 247 23.83 -4.09 -22.30
N ILE A 248 22.95 -5.00 -21.94
CA ILE A 248 21.80 -4.71 -21.06
C ILE A 248 22.14 -5.25 -19.67
N GLU A 249 22.27 -4.37 -18.70
CA GLU A 249 22.46 -4.72 -17.30
C GLU A 249 21.19 -4.41 -16.52
N TYR A 250 20.71 -5.38 -15.75
CA TYR A 250 19.50 -5.23 -14.92
C TYR A 250 19.59 -6.08 -13.65
N ARG A 251 18.70 -5.82 -12.71
CA ARG A 251 18.58 -6.56 -11.47
C ARG A 251 17.38 -7.50 -11.50
N VAL A 252 17.59 -8.72 -11.00
CA VAL A 252 16.56 -9.72 -10.77
C VAL A 252 16.29 -9.75 -9.28
N THR A 253 15.04 -9.51 -8.87
CA THR A 253 14.64 -9.26 -7.49
C THR A 253 13.49 -10.16 -7.04
N LYS A 254 13.37 -10.38 -5.73
CA LYS A 254 12.22 -11.02 -5.09
C LYS A 254 11.13 -10.02 -4.67
N GLY A 255 11.33 -8.73 -4.96
CA GLY A 255 10.37 -7.68 -4.71
C GLY A 255 10.12 -7.41 -3.22
N SER A 256 8.86 -7.39 -2.82
CA SER A 256 8.45 -7.06 -1.44
C SER A 256 8.89 -8.06 -0.38
N GLU A 257 9.28 -9.28 -0.74
CA GLU A 257 9.69 -10.31 0.24
C GLU A 257 10.92 -9.90 1.06
N ALA A 258 11.78 -9.03 0.53
CA ALA A 258 12.98 -8.56 1.21
C ALA A 258 12.75 -7.31 2.06
N ASN A 259 11.54 -6.75 2.09
CA ASN A 259 11.21 -5.62 2.97
C ASN A 259 11.31 -6.04 4.44
N GLY A 260 11.89 -5.16 5.25
CA GLY A 260 12.15 -5.45 6.67
C GLY A 260 13.47 -6.19 6.92
N ALA A 261 14.26 -6.52 5.89
CA ALA A 261 15.57 -7.14 6.07
C ALA A 261 16.50 -6.25 6.92
N ARG A 262 17.23 -6.90 7.83
CA ARG A 262 18.10 -6.28 8.81
C ARG A 262 19.31 -7.18 9.10
N ASN A 263 20.21 -6.74 9.95
CA ASN A 263 21.44 -7.48 10.32
C ASN A 263 22.29 -7.78 9.09
N PHE A 264 22.73 -6.71 8.43
CA PHE A 264 23.58 -6.83 7.23
C PHE A 264 24.99 -7.29 7.59
N SER A 265 25.48 -8.24 6.82
CA SER A 265 26.87 -8.72 6.92
C SER A 265 27.49 -8.83 5.52
N PRO A 266 28.73 -8.41 5.33
CA PRO A 266 29.42 -8.58 4.05
C PRO A 266 29.65 -10.07 3.75
N ILE A 267 29.46 -10.50 2.51
CA ILE A 267 29.73 -11.89 2.09
C ILE A 267 31.23 -12.13 2.00
N ASN A 268 31.98 -11.15 1.49
CA ASN A 268 33.43 -11.15 1.37
C ASN A 268 33.99 -9.84 1.94
N ASN A 269 35.30 -9.76 2.07
CA ASN A 269 35.97 -8.50 2.39
C ASN A 269 35.52 -7.39 1.44
N VAL A 270 35.23 -6.22 1.99
CA VAL A 270 34.80 -5.05 1.22
C VAL A 270 36.04 -4.32 0.74
N ALA A 271 36.18 -4.17 -0.58
CA ALA A 271 37.38 -3.59 -1.22
C ALA A 271 38.70 -4.27 -0.78
N GLY A 272 38.67 -5.55 -0.42
CA GLY A 272 39.82 -6.31 0.07
C GLY A 272 40.06 -6.22 1.58
N PHE A 273 39.30 -5.42 2.32
CA PHE A 273 39.45 -5.22 3.76
C PHE A 273 38.26 -5.77 4.56
N PRO A 274 38.48 -6.26 5.79
CA PRO A 274 37.40 -6.58 6.71
C PRO A 274 36.54 -5.35 6.98
N ALA A 275 35.22 -5.50 6.93
CA ALA A 275 34.31 -4.39 7.14
C ALA A 275 33.30 -4.70 8.23
N GLN A 276 33.04 -3.70 9.07
CA GLN A 276 31.90 -3.66 9.97
C GLN A 276 30.76 -2.93 9.28
N VAL A 277 29.58 -3.54 9.27
CA VAL A 277 28.40 -3.01 8.57
C VAL A 277 27.25 -2.88 9.54
N THR A 278 26.64 -1.71 9.56
CA THR A 278 25.39 -1.46 10.28
C THR A 278 24.38 -0.82 9.33
N ASN A 279 23.12 -1.05 9.57
CA ASN A 279 22.06 -0.42 8.78
C ASN A 279 21.37 0.66 9.61
N THR A 280 21.11 1.79 8.97
CA THR A 280 20.37 2.90 9.57
C THR A 280 18.89 2.55 9.68
N TYR A 281 18.34 1.92 8.64
CA TYR A 281 16.95 1.47 8.57
C TYR A 281 16.86 0.06 7.97
N THR A 282 15.77 -0.66 8.27
CA THR A 282 15.46 -1.92 7.60
C THR A 282 15.25 -1.70 6.10
N ALA A 283 15.46 -2.74 5.29
CA ALA A 283 15.21 -2.65 3.84
C ALA A 283 13.73 -2.33 3.55
N LYS A 284 13.49 -1.45 2.56
CA LYS A 284 12.18 -0.94 2.17
C LYS A 284 12.08 -0.76 0.65
N PHE A 285 10.89 -0.34 0.16
CA PHE A 285 10.59 -0.04 -1.25
C PHE A 285 10.57 -1.24 -2.21
N GLY A 286 10.78 -2.45 -1.74
CA GLY A 286 10.54 -3.64 -2.56
C GLY A 286 9.05 -3.78 -2.86
N ALA A 287 8.70 -4.08 -4.13
CA ALA A 287 7.33 -4.27 -4.57
C ALA A 287 7.21 -5.43 -5.55
N MET A 288 6.05 -6.04 -5.62
CA MET A 288 5.70 -7.00 -6.67
C MET A 288 5.31 -6.25 -7.96
N SER A 289 5.29 -6.95 -9.09
CA SER A 289 4.77 -6.39 -10.34
C SER A 289 3.31 -5.95 -10.18
N GLU A 290 2.92 -4.89 -10.87
CA GLU A 290 1.55 -4.40 -10.86
C GLU A 290 0.53 -5.49 -11.20
N SER A 291 -0.58 -5.53 -10.48
CA SER A 291 -1.70 -6.40 -10.78
C SER A 291 -2.48 -5.91 -12.02
N ILE A 292 -3.32 -6.77 -12.60
CA ILE A 292 -4.20 -6.37 -13.71
C ILE A 292 -5.10 -5.20 -13.30
N GLU A 293 -5.65 -5.25 -12.09
CA GLU A 293 -6.54 -4.22 -11.57
C GLU A 293 -5.81 -2.89 -11.35
N ASP A 294 -4.54 -2.94 -10.90
CA ASP A 294 -3.71 -1.73 -10.77
C ASP A 294 -3.43 -1.10 -12.14
N ILE A 295 -3.08 -1.91 -13.16
CA ILE A 295 -2.85 -1.42 -14.51
C ILE A 295 -4.11 -0.74 -15.08
N LYS A 296 -5.28 -1.38 -14.95
CA LYS A 296 -6.56 -0.81 -15.36
C LYS A 296 -6.88 0.50 -14.66
N PHE A 297 -6.51 0.61 -13.38
CA PHE A 297 -6.72 1.81 -12.60
C PHE A 297 -5.76 2.93 -12.94
N PHE A 298 -4.45 2.62 -13.06
CA PHE A 298 -3.42 3.64 -13.23
C PHE A 298 -3.23 4.09 -14.68
N ALA A 299 -3.32 3.20 -15.67
CA ALA A 299 -3.02 3.54 -17.06
C ALA A 299 -3.87 4.71 -17.61
N PRO A 300 -5.21 4.73 -17.47
CA PRO A 300 -6.01 5.86 -17.93
C PRO A 300 -5.73 7.16 -17.17
N LYS A 301 -5.38 7.05 -15.88
CA LYS A 301 -5.12 8.21 -15.01
C LYS A 301 -3.73 8.79 -15.20
N SER A 302 -2.75 7.95 -15.50
CA SER A 302 -1.38 8.38 -15.76
C SER A 302 -1.28 9.34 -16.93
N ILE A 303 -2.01 9.08 -18.02
CA ILE A 303 -2.05 10.01 -19.17
C ILE A 303 -2.66 11.37 -18.80
N GLN A 304 -3.62 11.40 -17.87
CA GLN A 304 -4.26 12.64 -17.44
C GLN A 304 -3.30 13.53 -16.64
N THR A 305 -2.37 12.95 -15.88
CA THR A 305 -1.39 13.72 -15.06
C THR A 305 -0.34 14.42 -15.91
N GLN A 306 -0.04 13.91 -17.11
CA GLN A 306 1.04 14.39 -17.98
C GLN A 306 2.37 14.57 -17.21
N GLU A 307 2.65 13.68 -16.26
CA GLU A 307 3.80 13.74 -15.36
C GLU A 307 3.89 15.02 -14.48
N ARG A 308 2.77 15.68 -14.22
CA ARG A 308 2.69 16.90 -13.40
C ARG A 308 1.75 16.70 -12.23
N ALA A 309 2.14 17.18 -11.06
CA ALA A 309 1.34 17.14 -9.84
C ALA A 309 0.66 18.50 -9.62
N VAL A 310 -0.56 18.68 -10.12
CA VAL A 310 -1.36 19.91 -10.02
C VAL A 310 -2.59 19.71 -9.15
N THR A 311 -3.35 18.63 -9.39
CA THR A 311 -4.53 18.27 -8.61
C THR A 311 -4.18 17.27 -7.51
N ARG A 312 -5.07 17.10 -6.50
CA ARG A 312 -4.88 16.07 -5.45
C ARG A 312 -4.66 14.68 -6.05
N SER A 313 -5.48 14.32 -7.03
CA SER A 313 -5.39 13.02 -7.71
C SER A 313 -4.05 12.82 -8.41
N ASP A 314 -3.44 13.87 -8.98
CA ASP A 314 -2.15 13.75 -9.65
C ASP A 314 -1.05 13.37 -8.65
N TYR A 315 -1.02 14.03 -7.47
CA TYR A 315 -0.08 13.68 -6.39
C TYR A 315 -0.26 12.23 -5.94
N GLU A 316 -1.51 11.79 -5.75
CA GLU A 316 -1.82 10.42 -5.33
C GLU A 316 -1.38 9.39 -6.37
N ILE A 317 -1.70 9.61 -7.65
CA ILE A 317 -1.39 8.71 -8.75
C ILE A 317 0.12 8.59 -8.94
N LEU A 318 0.83 9.73 -9.04
CA LEU A 318 2.27 9.76 -9.27
C LEU A 318 3.04 9.10 -8.13
N LEU A 319 2.65 9.37 -6.87
CA LEU A 319 3.30 8.78 -5.71
C LEU A 319 3.03 7.27 -5.61
N LYS A 320 1.79 6.81 -5.79
CA LYS A 320 1.47 5.38 -5.74
C LYS A 320 2.10 4.59 -6.88
N GLN A 321 2.16 5.17 -8.07
CA GLN A 321 2.83 4.57 -9.23
C GLN A 321 4.33 4.38 -8.98
N GLN A 322 5.01 5.41 -8.46
CA GLN A 322 6.44 5.33 -8.19
C GLN A 322 6.75 4.50 -6.96
N PHE A 323 5.91 4.55 -5.93
CA PHE A 323 6.11 3.86 -4.65
C PHE A 323 4.92 2.95 -4.33
N PRO A 324 4.86 1.74 -4.92
CA PRO A 324 3.77 0.79 -4.66
C PRO A 324 3.66 0.32 -3.21
N SER A 325 4.67 0.62 -2.37
CA SER A 325 4.63 0.41 -0.92
C SER A 325 3.67 1.35 -0.19
N ILE A 326 3.22 2.42 -0.82
CA ILE A 326 2.23 3.34 -0.24
C ILE A 326 0.86 2.65 -0.22
N GLN A 327 0.38 2.34 0.97
CA GLN A 327 -0.91 1.70 1.20
C GLN A 327 -2.05 2.72 1.17
N ALA A 328 -1.89 3.82 1.91
CA ALA A 328 -2.84 4.91 1.96
C ALA A 328 -2.15 6.26 1.79
N ILE A 329 -2.82 7.17 1.09
CA ILE A 329 -2.34 8.53 0.85
C ILE A 329 -3.51 9.51 0.93
N SER A 330 -3.27 10.65 1.55
CA SER A 330 -4.20 11.77 1.58
C SER A 330 -3.47 13.05 1.20
N VAL A 331 -4.04 13.80 0.26
CA VAL A 331 -3.49 15.06 -0.23
C VAL A 331 -4.49 16.18 0.01
N TYR A 332 -4.06 17.25 0.66
CA TYR A 332 -4.90 18.41 0.94
C TYR A 332 -4.10 19.73 0.85
N GLY A 333 -4.79 20.81 0.49
CA GLY A 333 -4.18 22.12 0.40
C GLY A 333 -3.87 22.74 1.77
N GLY A 334 -2.86 23.58 1.85
CA GLY A 334 -2.55 24.31 3.07
C GLY A 334 -3.60 25.39 3.43
N ASP A 335 -4.47 25.76 2.50
CA ASP A 335 -5.63 26.62 2.71
C ASP A 335 -6.71 25.98 3.60
N GLU A 336 -6.74 24.64 3.67
CA GLU A 336 -7.67 23.87 4.51
C GLU A 336 -7.26 23.79 5.98
N LEU A 337 -6.05 24.26 6.32
CA LEU A 337 -5.55 24.27 7.70
C LEU A 337 -6.03 25.50 8.48
N THR A 338 -6.04 25.37 9.80
CA THR A 338 -6.30 26.49 10.71
C THR A 338 -5.09 26.71 11.63
N PRO A 339 -4.29 27.80 11.47
CA PRO A 339 -4.39 28.84 10.45
C PRO A 339 -3.96 28.36 9.06
N PRO A 340 -4.48 28.96 7.96
CA PRO A 340 -4.13 28.61 6.58
C PRO A 340 -2.64 28.79 6.28
N GLN A 341 -2.06 27.87 5.49
CA GLN A 341 -0.68 27.91 5.02
C GLN A 341 -0.66 27.85 3.48
N PHE A 342 -0.78 29.00 2.85
CA PHE A 342 -0.79 29.10 1.39
C PHE A 342 0.55 28.71 0.76
N GLY A 343 0.51 28.23 -0.48
CA GLY A 343 1.70 27.76 -1.21
C GLY A 343 2.22 26.39 -0.79
N LYS A 344 1.49 25.68 0.07
CA LYS A 344 1.85 24.34 0.51
C LYS A 344 0.78 23.32 0.19
N VAL A 345 1.21 22.12 -0.19
CA VAL A 345 0.37 20.93 -0.30
C VAL A 345 0.83 19.92 0.75
N PHE A 346 -0.07 19.51 1.62
CA PHE A 346 0.19 18.51 2.65
C PHE A 346 -0.15 17.13 2.14
N ILE A 347 0.75 16.18 2.37
CA ILE A 347 0.65 14.81 1.91
C ILE A 347 0.87 13.90 3.10
N SER A 348 -0.18 13.22 3.54
CA SER A 348 -0.12 12.21 4.59
C SER A 348 -0.04 10.82 3.95
N VAL A 349 0.97 10.03 4.34
CA VAL A 349 1.21 8.71 3.75
C VAL A 349 1.32 7.64 4.83
N ASP A 350 0.72 6.49 4.52
CA ASP A 350 0.92 5.24 5.23
C ASP A 350 1.59 4.22 4.30
N VAL A 351 2.55 3.48 4.84
CA VAL A 351 3.41 2.56 4.07
C VAL A 351 3.25 1.14 4.59
N LEU A 352 3.09 0.19 3.68
CA LEU A 352 2.92 -1.22 4.00
C LEU A 352 4.08 -1.74 4.88
N GLY A 353 3.72 -2.37 6.00
CA GLY A 353 4.67 -3.01 6.92
C GLY A 353 5.32 -2.07 7.95
N SER A 354 4.91 -0.81 8.02
CA SER A 354 5.33 0.14 9.07
C SER A 354 4.13 0.95 9.56
N ILE A 355 4.21 1.43 10.79
CA ILE A 355 3.21 2.39 11.31
C ILE A 355 3.63 3.79 10.85
N GLY A 356 3.06 4.25 9.73
CA GLY A 356 3.41 5.50 9.07
C GLY A 356 4.72 5.42 8.25
N ALA A 357 4.97 6.45 7.46
CA ALA A 357 6.21 6.59 6.70
C ALA A 357 7.37 7.02 7.61
N GLY A 358 8.53 6.37 7.51
CA GLY A 358 9.76 6.79 8.19
C GLY A 358 10.45 7.98 7.49
N ASP A 359 11.39 8.62 8.17
CA ASP A 359 12.10 9.81 7.65
C ASP A 359 12.76 9.55 6.30
N SER A 360 13.37 8.37 6.08
CA SER A 360 14.00 8.02 4.81
C SER A 360 13.01 7.87 3.65
N GLU A 361 11.80 7.39 3.95
CA GLU A 361 10.72 7.27 2.97
C GLU A 361 10.19 8.65 2.59
N ILE A 362 9.96 9.49 3.59
CA ILE A 362 9.52 10.88 3.39
C ILE A 362 10.50 11.66 2.52
N ILE A 363 11.81 11.49 2.73
CA ILE A 363 12.85 12.12 1.91
C ILE A 363 12.73 11.64 0.45
N ALA A 364 12.62 10.34 0.21
CA ALA A 364 12.50 9.79 -1.14
C ALA A 364 11.22 10.26 -1.85
N PHE A 365 10.09 10.30 -1.14
CA PHE A 365 8.83 10.82 -1.68
C PHE A 365 8.92 12.30 -2.03
N LYS A 366 9.55 13.09 -1.16
CA LYS A 366 9.74 14.54 -1.36
C LYS A 366 10.64 14.84 -2.55
N GLU A 367 11.75 14.13 -2.70
CA GLU A 367 12.66 14.28 -3.84
C GLU A 367 11.94 13.98 -5.15
N PHE A 368 11.22 12.87 -5.24
CA PHE A 368 10.50 12.48 -6.45
C PHE A 368 9.41 13.48 -6.85
N ILE A 369 8.54 13.87 -5.89
CA ILE A 369 7.38 14.70 -6.22
C ILE A 369 7.76 16.16 -6.48
N ARG A 370 8.85 16.64 -5.88
CA ARG A 370 9.31 18.01 -6.04
C ARG A 370 9.62 18.38 -7.49
N GLU A 371 10.17 17.45 -8.27
CA GLU A 371 10.47 17.66 -9.69
C GLU A 371 9.20 17.78 -10.55
N LYS A 372 8.08 17.24 -10.07
CA LYS A 372 6.80 17.21 -10.77
C LYS A 372 5.80 18.27 -10.29
N THR A 373 6.13 18.96 -9.21
CA THR A 373 5.28 19.98 -8.57
C THR A 373 5.53 21.36 -9.19
N PRO A 374 4.50 22.24 -9.35
CA PRO A 374 4.67 23.63 -9.79
C PRO A 374 5.66 24.39 -8.91
N LEU A 375 6.44 25.29 -9.51
CA LEU A 375 7.55 26.02 -8.85
C LEU A 375 7.16 26.78 -7.56
N THR A 376 5.90 27.21 -7.45
CA THR A 376 5.40 28.00 -6.32
C THR A 376 4.79 27.16 -5.19
N ILE A 377 4.70 25.85 -5.37
CA ILE A 377 4.06 24.93 -4.42
C ILE A 377 5.12 24.07 -3.72
N GLU A 378 5.08 24.07 -2.40
CA GLU A 378 5.94 23.22 -1.57
C GLU A 378 5.19 21.98 -1.10
N PRO A 379 5.59 20.76 -1.49
CA PRO A 379 5.04 19.54 -0.93
C PRO A 379 5.60 19.27 0.48
N VAL A 380 4.71 19.16 1.45
CA VAL A 380 5.02 18.89 2.85
C VAL A 380 4.46 17.51 3.21
N PHE A 381 5.35 16.57 3.48
CA PHE A 381 4.96 15.24 3.92
C PHE A 381 4.74 15.19 5.42
N LYS A 382 3.68 14.50 5.83
CA LYS A 382 3.38 14.15 7.22
C LYS A 382 3.28 12.64 7.35
N ALA A 383 3.76 12.10 8.46
CA ALA A 383 3.44 10.72 8.81
C ALA A 383 1.92 10.60 9.04
N ALA A 384 1.34 9.47 8.64
CA ALA A 384 -0.06 9.18 8.94
C ALA A 384 -0.27 9.13 10.45
N GLU A 385 -1.29 9.80 10.95
CA GLU A 385 -1.77 9.62 12.30
C GLU A 385 -2.85 8.54 12.32
N PHE A 386 -3.01 7.87 13.47
CA PHE A 386 -3.98 6.79 13.62
C PHE A 386 -5.01 7.14 14.68
N MET A 387 -6.26 6.84 14.38
CA MET A 387 -7.35 6.84 15.34
C MET A 387 -7.79 5.40 15.53
N TYR A 388 -7.63 4.89 16.74
CA TYR A 388 -8.00 3.52 17.06
C TYR A 388 -9.46 3.43 17.46
N ILE A 389 -10.03 2.24 17.34
CA ILE A 389 -11.42 1.99 17.65
C ILE A 389 -11.49 0.92 18.74
N ASP A 390 -12.07 1.29 19.88
CA ASP A 390 -12.46 0.34 20.92
C ASP A 390 -13.84 -0.23 20.55
N MET A 391 -13.93 -1.55 20.51
CA MET A 391 -15.12 -2.24 20.07
C MET A 391 -15.58 -3.28 21.09
N ASN A 392 -16.82 -3.16 21.53
CA ASN A 392 -17.45 -4.12 22.41
C ASN A 392 -18.63 -4.77 21.68
N LEU A 393 -18.56 -6.09 21.49
CA LEU A 393 -19.57 -6.86 20.79
C LEU A 393 -20.27 -7.83 21.74
N ARG A 394 -21.58 -7.93 21.56
CA ARG A 394 -22.37 -9.04 22.07
C ARG A 394 -22.86 -9.86 20.91
N VAL A 395 -22.53 -11.14 20.89
CA VAL A 395 -22.89 -12.07 19.82
C VAL A 395 -23.75 -13.17 20.42
N ASN A 396 -24.95 -13.34 19.89
CA ASN A 396 -25.86 -14.41 20.27
C ASN A 396 -25.81 -15.50 19.19
N TYR A 397 -25.56 -16.76 19.58
CA TYR A 397 -25.48 -17.88 18.65
C TYR A 397 -26.33 -19.07 19.09
N ASP A 398 -26.79 -19.86 18.12
CA ASP A 398 -27.51 -21.12 18.35
C ASP A 398 -26.51 -22.28 18.35
N PRO A 399 -26.31 -22.98 19.49
CA PRO A 399 -25.38 -24.10 19.58
C PRO A 399 -25.82 -25.31 18.76
N ASN A 400 -27.08 -25.40 18.32
CA ASN A 400 -27.58 -26.50 17.50
C ASN A 400 -27.14 -26.40 16.02
N LEU A 401 -26.72 -25.23 15.58
CA LEU A 401 -26.30 -24.92 14.21
C LEU A 401 -24.78 -24.99 14.00
N THR A 402 -24.01 -25.28 15.05
CA THR A 402 -22.55 -25.34 14.97
C THR A 402 -21.95 -26.34 15.94
N THR A 403 -20.81 -26.89 15.60
CA THR A 403 -19.97 -27.71 16.49
C THR A 403 -18.97 -26.86 17.30
N LYS A 404 -18.92 -25.56 17.07
CA LYS A 404 -17.99 -24.62 17.70
C LYS A 404 -18.54 -24.19 19.08
N ASN A 405 -17.63 -24.02 20.03
CA ASN A 405 -17.98 -23.45 21.34
C ASN A 405 -17.95 -21.91 21.32
N SER A 406 -18.38 -21.28 22.39
CA SER A 406 -18.43 -19.80 22.51
C SER A 406 -17.04 -19.13 22.35
N ALA A 407 -15.96 -19.79 22.78
CA ALA A 407 -14.60 -19.28 22.63
C ALA A 407 -14.13 -19.33 21.16
N ASP A 408 -14.49 -20.39 20.43
CA ASP A 408 -14.17 -20.55 19.01
C ASP A 408 -14.92 -19.49 18.17
N ILE A 409 -16.22 -19.26 18.48
CA ILE A 409 -17.01 -18.18 17.83
C ILE A 409 -16.39 -16.82 18.12
N ALA A 410 -15.99 -16.54 19.38
CA ALA A 410 -15.34 -15.28 19.72
C ALA A 410 -14.03 -15.08 18.96
N ALA A 411 -13.20 -16.12 18.85
CA ALA A 411 -11.94 -16.07 18.09
C ALA A 411 -12.20 -15.82 16.59
N LEU A 412 -13.18 -16.51 16.00
CA LEU A 412 -13.56 -16.36 14.60
C LEU A 412 -14.03 -14.92 14.30
N VAL A 413 -14.94 -14.39 15.12
CA VAL A 413 -15.45 -13.01 15.00
C VAL A 413 -14.31 -12.01 15.17
N LYS A 414 -13.39 -12.24 16.10
CA LYS A 414 -12.23 -11.36 16.32
C LYS A 414 -11.32 -11.29 15.10
N THR A 415 -11.00 -12.45 14.50
CA THR A 415 -10.20 -12.50 13.27
C THR A 415 -10.91 -11.78 12.13
N SER A 416 -12.20 -12.07 11.91
CA SER A 416 -12.99 -11.42 10.85
C SER A 416 -13.05 -9.90 10.99
N ILE A 417 -13.15 -9.36 12.21
CA ILE A 417 -13.14 -7.90 12.43
C ILE A 417 -11.77 -7.31 12.11
N THR A 418 -10.69 -8.02 12.43
CA THR A 418 -9.32 -7.58 12.07
C THR A 418 -9.16 -7.54 10.55
N ASP A 419 -9.59 -8.60 9.85
CA ASP A 419 -9.57 -8.68 8.39
C ASP A 419 -10.44 -7.58 7.75
N TYR A 420 -11.61 -7.29 8.33
CA TYR A 420 -12.45 -6.17 7.91
C TYR A 420 -11.73 -4.83 8.05
N SER A 421 -11.03 -4.62 9.17
CA SER A 421 -10.26 -3.38 9.40
C SER A 421 -9.17 -3.19 8.35
N GLU A 422 -8.41 -4.24 8.06
CA GLU A 422 -7.35 -4.20 7.05
C GLU A 422 -7.89 -3.95 5.65
N ALA A 423 -9.00 -4.61 5.29
CA ALA A 423 -9.57 -4.49 3.95
C ALA A 423 -10.34 -3.18 3.70
N ASN A 424 -10.99 -2.60 4.73
CA ASN A 424 -11.97 -1.53 4.52
C ASN A 424 -11.66 -0.22 5.24
N LEU A 425 -10.84 -0.22 6.31
CA LEU A 425 -10.59 0.98 7.11
C LEU A 425 -9.21 1.60 6.90
N ASN A 426 -8.27 0.85 6.35
CA ASN A 426 -6.89 1.29 6.19
C ASN A 426 -6.71 2.31 5.05
N GLN A 427 -7.56 3.33 5.05
CA GLN A 427 -7.57 4.44 4.10
C GLN A 427 -7.97 5.73 4.81
N PHE A 428 -7.52 6.87 4.29
CA PHE A 428 -7.93 8.18 4.80
C PHE A 428 -9.37 8.52 4.41
N GLY A 429 -10.05 9.29 5.26
CA GLY A 429 -11.38 9.82 4.96
C GLY A 429 -12.52 8.80 4.97
N ILE A 430 -12.26 7.58 5.46
CA ILE A 430 -13.28 6.54 5.59
C ILE A 430 -14.03 6.70 6.90
N SER A 431 -15.30 6.27 6.90
CA SER A 431 -16.14 6.22 8.09
C SER A 431 -16.47 4.78 8.46
N LEU A 432 -16.27 4.44 9.74
CA LEU A 432 -16.79 3.22 10.31
C LEU A 432 -18.28 3.38 10.57
N ARG A 433 -19.09 2.43 10.11
CA ARG A 433 -20.53 2.36 10.42
C ARG A 433 -20.81 1.10 11.23
N GLN A 434 -21.35 1.26 12.44
CA GLN A 434 -21.65 0.12 13.32
C GLN A 434 -22.58 -0.90 12.66
N SER A 435 -23.56 -0.45 11.87
CA SER A 435 -24.47 -1.35 11.15
C SER A 435 -23.77 -2.26 10.11
N ARG A 436 -22.73 -1.76 9.45
CA ARG A 436 -21.94 -2.58 8.52
C ARG A 436 -21.13 -3.65 9.26
N ILE A 437 -20.56 -3.30 10.40
CA ILE A 437 -19.84 -4.25 11.25
C ILE A 437 -20.80 -5.33 11.77
N ALA A 438 -21.98 -4.96 12.26
CA ALA A 438 -22.96 -5.94 12.71
C ALA A 438 -23.33 -6.93 11.60
N ASN A 439 -23.70 -6.44 10.41
CA ASN A 439 -24.01 -7.31 9.27
C ASN A 439 -22.82 -8.19 8.87
N TYR A 440 -21.59 -7.68 8.98
CA TYR A 440 -20.38 -8.45 8.65
C TYR A 440 -20.15 -9.56 9.69
N VAL A 441 -20.35 -9.26 10.97
CA VAL A 441 -20.24 -10.24 12.07
C VAL A 441 -21.34 -11.32 11.96
N ASP A 442 -22.59 -10.94 11.65
CA ASP A 442 -23.69 -11.88 11.48
C ASP A 442 -23.46 -12.87 10.31
N ALA A 443 -22.68 -12.46 9.31
CA ALA A 443 -22.32 -13.30 8.15
C ALA A 443 -21.12 -14.22 8.40
N VAL A 444 -20.42 -14.14 9.53
CA VAL A 444 -19.20 -14.90 9.83
C VAL A 444 -19.47 -16.40 10.01
N ASP A 445 -20.59 -16.74 10.66
CA ASP A 445 -20.99 -18.13 10.90
C ASP A 445 -22.52 -18.24 10.91
N VAL A 446 -23.05 -19.31 10.31
CA VAL A 446 -24.50 -19.56 10.19
C VAL A 446 -25.19 -19.66 11.56
N SER A 447 -24.45 -20.03 12.60
CA SER A 447 -24.98 -20.15 13.97
C SER A 447 -25.25 -18.78 14.63
N ILE A 448 -24.65 -17.69 14.13
CA ILE A 448 -24.84 -16.35 14.69
C ILE A 448 -26.22 -15.84 14.30
N GLN A 449 -27.06 -15.57 15.31
CA GLN A 449 -28.43 -15.13 15.12
C GLN A 449 -28.57 -13.60 15.21
N SER A 450 -27.74 -12.96 16.02
CA SER A 450 -27.73 -11.49 16.16
C SER A 450 -26.45 -11.00 16.80
N SER A 451 -26.05 -9.78 16.44
CA SER A 451 -24.93 -9.08 17.07
C SER A 451 -25.30 -7.65 17.47
N GLU A 452 -24.81 -7.22 18.62
CA GLU A 452 -24.86 -5.82 19.06
C GLU A 452 -23.42 -5.29 19.08
N VAL A 453 -23.18 -4.16 18.38
CA VAL A 453 -21.86 -3.53 18.28
C VAL A 453 -21.90 -2.18 18.97
N LYS A 454 -20.97 -1.95 19.92
CA LYS A 454 -20.69 -0.63 20.49
C LYS A 454 -19.26 -0.26 20.15
N SER A 455 -19.04 0.90 19.54
CA SER A 455 -17.74 1.40 19.18
C SER A 455 -17.47 2.77 19.78
N ARG A 456 -16.23 3.01 20.18
CA ARG A 456 -15.70 4.29 20.66
C ARG A 456 -14.42 4.63 19.93
N ALA A 457 -14.21 5.91 19.64
CA ALA A 457 -12.94 6.37 19.08
C ALA A 457 -11.88 6.47 20.19
N ILE A 458 -10.63 6.10 19.89
CA ILE A 458 -9.49 6.20 20.79
C ILE A 458 -8.42 7.09 20.15
N ILE A 459 -7.94 8.05 20.93
CA ILE A 459 -6.68 8.76 20.64
C ILE A 459 -5.67 8.38 21.73
N GLU A 460 -4.48 7.94 21.32
CA GLU A 460 -3.38 7.64 22.24
C GLU A 460 -2.52 8.89 22.45
N TYR A 461 -2.33 9.26 23.69
CA TYR A 461 -1.50 10.39 24.09
C TYR A 461 -0.29 9.93 24.92
N LYS A 462 0.89 10.34 24.50
CA LYS A 462 2.17 10.05 25.20
C LYS A 462 2.71 11.32 25.83
N PRO A 463 2.28 11.69 27.04
CA PRO A 463 2.80 12.87 27.70
C PRO A 463 4.25 12.70 28.13
N ALA A 464 5.02 13.79 28.09
CA ALA A 464 6.28 13.86 28.81
C ALA A 464 5.97 13.87 30.31
N LEU A 465 6.53 12.90 31.06
CA LEU A 465 6.26 12.76 32.49
C LEU A 465 6.76 13.99 33.26
N ASN A 466 6.03 14.35 34.29
CA ASN A 466 6.33 15.47 35.18
C ASN A 466 6.41 16.86 34.49
N THR A 467 5.97 16.97 33.24
CA THR A 467 5.97 18.22 32.46
C THR A 467 4.56 18.73 32.31
N VAL A 468 4.36 20.03 32.53
CA VAL A 468 3.05 20.69 32.33
C VAL A 468 2.85 20.91 30.83
N THR A 469 1.75 20.39 30.29
CA THR A 469 1.37 20.52 28.88
C THR A 469 -0.08 20.99 28.75
N ASN A 470 -0.46 21.47 27.55
CA ASN A 470 -1.81 21.82 27.21
C ASN A 470 -2.24 21.06 25.94
N PRO A 471 -2.44 19.74 26.01
CA PRO A 471 -2.80 18.96 24.84
C PRO A 471 -4.23 19.25 24.39
N ALA A 472 -4.42 19.19 23.07
CA ALA A 472 -5.72 19.26 22.43
C ALA A 472 -5.91 17.99 21.58
N PHE A 473 -7.10 17.40 21.67
CA PHE A 473 -7.49 16.22 20.91
C PHE A 473 -8.69 16.55 20.05
N ASP A 474 -8.65 16.18 18.79
CA ASP A 474 -9.74 16.40 17.86
C ASP A 474 -10.27 15.05 17.35
N PHE A 475 -11.49 14.71 17.75
CA PHE A 475 -12.18 13.50 17.30
C PHE A 475 -12.97 13.73 16.00
N VAL A 476 -13.14 14.99 15.56
CA VAL A 476 -13.86 15.39 14.34
C VAL A 476 -15.33 14.90 14.27
N ASN A 477 -15.80 14.25 15.29
CA ASN A 477 -17.15 13.68 15.37
C ASN A 477 -17.95 14.40 16.44
N GLU A 478 -19.22 14.64 16.18
CA GLU A 478 -20.15 15.05 17.22
C GLU A 478 -20.21 13.98 18.31
N LEU A 479 -20.09 14.39 19.57
CA LEU A 479 -20.03 13.48 20.71
C LEU A 479 -21.40 13.29 21.33
N ALA A 480 -21.65 12.09 21.83
CA ALA A 480 -22.89 11.75 22.55
C ALA A 480 -22.94 12.48 23.91
N ARG A 481 -23.44 13.71 23.91
CA ARG A 481 -23.50 14.53 25.12
C ARG A 481 -24.36 13.84 26.21
N PRO A 482 -23.77 13.50 27.37
CA PRO A 482 -24.53 12.91 28.48
C PRO A 482 -25.39 13.95 29.21
N TYR A 483 -26.24 13.47 30.07
CA TYR A 483 -26.89 14.34 31.06
C TYR A 483 -25.84 14.95 32.00
N ALA A 484 -26.15 16.10 32.61
CA ALA A 484 -25.26 16.69 33.62
C ALA A 484 -25.00 15.70 34.76
N LEU A 485 -23.74 15.55 35.15
CA LEU A 485 -23.37 14.68 36.26
C LEU A 485 -23.99 15.20 37.55
N ASP A 486 -24.82 14.37 38.18
CA ASP A 486 -25.35 14.63 39.51
C ASP A 486 -24.47 13.94 40.57
N GLU A 487 -23.70 14.73 41.30
CA GLU A 487 -22.78 14.24 42.33
C GLU A 487 -23.50 13.55 43.51
N ALA A 488 -24.77 13.89 43.75
CA ALA A 488 -25.58 13.28 44.81
C ALA A 488 -26.01 11.84 44.44
N VAL A 489 -26.19 11.57 43.14
CA VAL A 489 -26.51 10.24 42.61
C VAL A 489 -25.25 9.41 42.40
N GLY A 490 -24.09 10.08 42.18
CA GLY A 490 -22.79 9.46 41.98
C GLY A 490 -22.54 8.98 40.55
N PHE A 491 -21.44 8.23 40.37
CA PHE A 491 -20.91 7.83 39.05
C PHE A 491 -21.45 6.50 38.53
N GLY A 492 -22.29 5.78 39.29
CA GLY A 492 -22.64 4.38 38.99
C GLY A 492 -23.32 4.14 37.65
N ASN A 493 -24.19 5.07 37.22
CA ASN A 493 -24.96 4.99 35.97
C ASN A 493 -24.59 6.10 34.99
N TYR A 494 -23.51 6.83 35.24
CA TYR A 494 -23.07 7.91 34.37
C TYR A 494 -22.26 7.37 33.21
N GLU A 495 -22.73 7.52 31.95
CA GLU A 495 -22.03 7.19 30.75
C GLU A 495 -21.41 8.47 30.14
N PRO A 496 -20.11 8.73 30.33
CA PRO A 496 -19.47 9.93 29.82
C PRO A 496 -19.30 9.88 28.29
N ALA A 497 -19.33 11.04 27.64
CA ALA A 497 -18.94 11.16 26.24
C ALA A 497 -17.43 10.97 26.06
N ILE A 498 -16.66 11.50 27.01
CA ILE A 498 -15.19 11.38 27.04
C ILE A 498 -14.77 10.64 28.31
N SER A 499 -13.88 9.65 28.14
CA SER A 499 -13.24 8.96 29.26
C SER A 499 -11.77 8.67 28.93
N SER A 500 -10.96 8.28 29.92
CA SER A 500 -9.58 7.86 29.67
C SER A 500 -9.22 6.54 30.35
N SER A 501 -8.10 5.93 29.94
CA SER A 501 -7.41 4.94 30.76
C SER A 501 -6.87 5.58 32.03
N SER A 502 -6.55 4.78 33.07
CA SER A 502 -6.00 5.28 34.33
C SER A 502 -4.56 5.78 34.17
N PHE A 503 -4.24 6.82 34.91
CA PHE A 503 -2.90 7.39 35.05
C PHE A 503 -2.74 8.04 36.42
N THR A 504 -1.50 8.35 36.82
CA THR A 504 -1.23 8.97 38.11
C THR A 504 -1.10 10.49 37.98
N LEU A 505 -1.86 11.21 38.81
CA LEU A 505 -1.86 12.66 38.90
C LEU A 505 -1.67 13.05 40.38
N ASN A 506 -0.58 13.76 40.71
CA ASN A 506 -0.23 14.13 42.07
C ASN A 506 -0.25 12.93 43.05
N GLY A 507 0.32 11.79 42.62
CA GLY A 507 0.40 10.57 43.42
C GLY A 507 -0.91 9.78 43.54
N THR A 508 -2.01 10.22 42.93
CA THR A 508 -3.31 9.53 42.95
C THR A 508 -3.64 8.97 41.57
N GLU A 509 -4.13 7.72 41.52
CA GLU A 509 -4.59 7.10 40.28
C GLU A 509 -5.97 7.62 39.90
N VAL A 510 -6.05 8.25 38.72
CA VAL A 510 -7.22 8.93 38.21
C VAL A 510 -7.53 8.54 36.78
N ILE A 511 -8.78 8.82 36.35
CA ILE A 511 -9.22 8.80 34.95
C ILE A 511 -9.79 10.17 34.60
N LEU A 512 -9.74 10.55 33.33
CA LEU A 512 -10.49 11.71 32.83
C LEU A 512 -11.94 11.31 32.54
N GLN A 513 -12.86 12.23 32.77
CA GLN A 513 -14.27 12.05 32.48
C GLN A 513 -14.93 13.43 32.28
N ASP A 514 -15.85 13.56 31.32
CA ASP A 514 -16.64 14.80 31.18
C ASP A 514 -17.81 14.85 32.17
N ASP A 515 -18.34 16.04 32.38
CA ASP A 515 -19.44 16.30 33.33
C ASP A 515 -20.81 16.53 32.64
N GLY A 516 -20.92 16.39 31.33
CA GLY A 516 -22.12 16.73 30.54
C GLY A 516 -22.35 18.23 30.35
N LEU A 517 -21.58 19.08 31.03
CA LEU A 517 -21.66 20.55 30.96
C LEU A 517 -20.54 21.19 30.15
N GLY A 518 -19.65 20.39 29.61
CA GLY A 518 -18.53 20.86 28.79
C GLY A 518 -17.19 20.95 29.52
N ASN A 519 -17.09 20.46 30.77
CA ASN A 519 -15.82 20.39 31.49
C ASN A 519 -15.32 18.96 31.57
N ILE A 520 -14.00 18.81 31.60
CA ILE A 520 -13.31 17.54 31.87
C ILE A 520 -12.85 17.55 33.33
N LEU A 521 -13.19 16.48 34.03
CA LEU A 521 -12.84 16.21 35.42
C LEU A 521 -11.76 15.15 35.49
N ALA A 522 -10.90 15.19 36.51
CA ALA A 522 -10.15 14.02 36.96
C ALA A 522 -10.89 13.36 38.12
N VAL A 523 -11.24 12.09 37.97
CA VAL A 523 -11.93 11.29 39.00
C VAL A 523 -11.07 10.10 39.39
N THR A 524 -11.20 9.62 40.63
CA THR A 524 -10.42 8.44 41.10
C THR A 524 -10.77 7.21 40.27
N SER A 525 -9.80 6.36 39.98
CA SER A 525 -9.98 5.18 39.12
C SER A 525 -10.82 4.08 39.74
N ALA A 526 -10.84 3.97 41.05
CA ALA A 526 -11.59 2.96 41.80
C ALA A 526 -13.12 3.09 41.60
N VAL A 527 -13.74 2.10 40.97
CA VAL A 527 -15.17 2.13 40.57
C VAL A 527 -16.11 2.28 41.77
N SER A 528 -15.84 1.56 42.87
CA SER A 528 -16.70 1.54 44.04
C SER A 528 -16.63 2.81 44.89
N THR A 529 -15.55 3.57 44.79
CA THR A 529 -15.26 4.78 45.57
C THR A 529 -14.92 5.97 44.68
N ARG A 530 -15.47 5.99 43.50
CA ARG A 530 -15.17 7.04 42.51
C ARG A 530 -15.62 8.41 43.04
N ARG A 531 -14.74 9.38 43.05
CA ARG A 531 -14.97 10.75 43.47
C ARG A 531 -14.15 11.73 42.61
N ILE A 532 -14.61 12.97 42.56
CA ILE A 532 -13.90 14.02 41.85
C ILE A 532 -12.59 14.32 42.61
N PHE A 533 -11.46 14.11 41.92
CA PHE A 533 -10.13 14.47 42.40
C PHE A 533 -9.79 15.92 42.04
N GLN A 534 -10.05 16.30 40.78
CA GLN A 534 -9.85 17.66 40.32
C GLN A 534 -11.00 18.08 39.41
N ARG A 535 -11.62 19.23 39.75
CA ARG A 535 -12.63 19.86 38.92
C ARG A 535 -11.97 20.66 37.81
N LYS A 536 -12.49 20.56 36.60
CA LYS A 536 -12.10 21.36 35.43
C LYS A 536 -10.60 21.30 35.10
N ILE A 537 -10.13 20.12 34.71
CA ILE A 537 -8.80 19.92 34.15
C ILE A 537 -8.74 20.26 32.65
N GLY A 538 -9.90 20.40 32.03
CA GLY A 538 -10.04 20.71 30.61
C GLY A 538 -11.49 21.05 30.23
N THR A 539 -11.70 21.18 28.93
CA THR A 539 -13.00 21.44 28.30
C THR A 539 -13.25 20.50 27.13
N VAL A 540 -14.53 20.20 26.88
CA VAL A 540 -14.98 19.42 25.71
C VAL A 540 -16.04 20.21 24.96
N ASP A 541 -15.92 20.24 23.64
CA ASP A 541 -16.95 20.73 22.73
C ASP A 541 -17.64 19.51 22.09
N TYR A 542 -18.87 19.26 22.48
CA TYR A 542 -19.62 18.07 22.00
C TYR A 542 -19.98 18.16 20.51
N THR A 543 -20.09 19.37 19.95
CA THR A 543 -20.49 19.57 18.56
C THR A 543 -19.32 19.30 17.62
N THR A 544 -18.14 19.79 17.97
CA THR A 544 -16.93 19.65 17.13
C THR A 544 -16.10 18.41 17.48
N GLY A 545 -16.29 17.82 18.65
CA GLY A 545 -15.47 16.71 19.14
C GLY A 545 -14.11 17.12 19.66
N GLN A 546 -13.90 18.41 19.94
CA GLN A 546 -12.63 18.91 20.46
C GLN A 546 -12.55 18.80 21.97
N VAL A 547 -11.45 18.24 22.46
CA VAL A 547 -11.10 18.14 23.89
C VAL A 547 -9.80 18.89 24.12
N LYS A 548 -9.80 19.84 25.05
CA LYS A 548 -8.61 20.64 25.42
C LYS A 548 -8.33 20.47 26.90
N LEU A 549 -7.12 20.01 27.22
CA LEU A 549 -6.66 19.95 28.61
C LEU A 549 -5.77 21.17 28.91
N SER A 550 -5.85 21.66 30.14
CA SER A 550 -5.10 22.84 30.58
C SER A 550 -4.25 22.51 31.78
N LYS A 551 -2.99 22.93 31.77
CA LYS A 551 -2.01 22.67 32.83
C LYS A 551 -1.94 21.19 33.25
N PHE A 552 -2.01 20.32 32.24
CA PHE A 552 -2.03 18.87 32.42
C PHE A 552 -0.62 18.35 32.69
N LYS A 553 -0.41 17.74 33.84
CA LYS A 553 0.85 17.15 34.26
C LYS A 553 0.61 15.71 34.68
N VAL A 554 1.31 14.77 34.10
CA VAL A 554 1.20 13.34 34.41
C VAL A 554 2.45 12.86 35.13
N ASP A 555 2.29 12.18 36.26
CA ASP A 555 3.40 11.63 37.03
C ASP A 555 3.85 10.27 36.47
N SER A 556 2.87 9.40 36.18
CA SER A 556 3.09 8.10 35.55
C SER A 556 1.82 7.58 34.88
N TYR A 557 1.95 6.65 33.96
CA TYR A 557 0.82 5.93 33.36
C TYR A 557 1.22 4.48 33.07
N SER A 558 0.24 3.57 33.19
CA SER A 558 0.39 2.14 32.94
C SER A 558 -0.23 1.76 31.58
N GLY A 559 0.30 0.71 30.97
CA GLY A 559 -0.23 0.16 29.69
C GLY A 559 0.35 0.83 28.45
N ASN A 560 0.77 0.03 27.48
CA ASN A 560 1.31 0.35 26.13
C ASN A 560 1.99 1.71 25.95
N ASN A 561 2.61 2.27 26.98
CA ASN A 561 3.30 3.56 26.99
C ASN A 561 2.45 4.76 26.50
N ALA A 562 1.13 4.75 26.68
CA ALA A 562 0.25 5.85 26.30
C ALA A 562 -1.02 5.89 27.16
N ILE A 563 -1.56 7.09 27.36
CA ILE A 563 -2.91 7.30 27.91
C ILE A 563 -3.90 7.22 26.75
N LYS A 564 -4.87 6.30 26.84
CA LYS A 564 -5.95 6.19 25.86
C LYS A 564 -7.08 7.14 26.26
N ILE A 565 -7.52 7.99 25.32
CA ILE A 565 -8.67 8.87 25.49
C ILE A 565 -9.78 8.33 24.58
N TYR A 566 -10.88 7.94 25.19
CA TYR A 566 -12.04 7.35 24.53
C TYR A 566 -13.10 8.41 24.30
N ALA A 567 -13.74 8.37 23.13
CA ALA A 567 -14.86 9.25 22.79
C ALA A 567 -16.06 8.45 22.25
N ASN A 568 -17.24 8.69 22.80
CA ASN A 568 -18.51 8.18 22.31
C ASN A 568 -19.10 9.15 21.29
N THR A 569 -19.36 8.71 20.07
CA THR A 569 -19.95 9.54 19.01
C THR A 569 -21.47 9.55 19.07
N ALA A 570 -22.10 10.70 18.76
CA ALA A 570 -23.56 10.87 18.79
C ALA A 570 -24.27 9.96 17.79
N ASN A 571 -23.71 9.80 16.59
CA ASN A 571 -24.33 9.09 15.47
C ASN A 571 -23.94 7.60 15.37
N LYS A 572 -23.24 7.05 16.36
CA LYS A 572 -22.70 5.67 16.32
C LYS A 572 -21.79 5.37 15.13
N ASP A 573 -21.55 6.34 14.24
CA ASP A 573 -20.58 6.27 13.15
C ASP A 573 -19.32 7.02 13.57
N ILE A 574 -18.16 6.52 13.20
CA ILE A 574 -16.87 7.19 13.46
C ILE A 574 -16.29 7.62 12.12
N LYS A 575 -16.16 8.93 11.91
CA LYS A 575 -15.53 9.51 10.72
C LYS A 575 -14.04 9.71 10.98
N SER A 576 -13.22 9.37 10.01
CA SER A 576 -11.80 9.68 10.05
C SER A 576 -11.53 11.14 9.64
N PRO A 577 -10.65 11.86 10.35
CA PRO A 577 -10.06 13.09 9.84
C PRO A 577 -9.29 12.85 8.53
N LYS A 578 -9.01 13.94 7.78
CA LYS A 578 -8.31 13.84 6.48
C LYS A 578 -6.88 13.32 6.59
N ASP A 579 -6.25 13.46 7.73
CA ASP A 579 -4.87 13.11 8.03
C ASP A 579 -4.71 11.87 8.92
N ARG A 580 -5.82 11.20 9.26
CA ARG A 580 -5.82 10.01 10.13
C ARG A 580 -6.48 8.81 9.47
N ILE A 581 -5.97 7.64 9.83
CA ILE A 581 -6.50 6.34 9.41
C ILE A 581 -7.20 5.68 10.60
N LEU A 582 -8.37 5.07 10.37
CA LEU A 582 -9.07 4.29 11.37
C LEU A 582 -8.50 2.88 11.42
N ILE A 583 -8.19 2.39 12.63
CA ILE A 583 -7.68 1.03 12.84
C ILE A 583 -8.42 0.36 13.99
N ILE A 584 -8.87 -0.88 13.79
CA ILE A 584 -9.36 -1.77 14.84
C ILE A 584 -8.22 -2.74 15.18
N ARG A 585 -7.68 -2.64 16.38
CA ARG A 585 -6.63 -3.56 16.83
C ARG A 585 -7.25 -4.74 17.61
N PRO A 586 -6.70 -5.96 17.48
CA PRO A 586 -7.22 -7.13 18.20
C PRO A 586 -7.33 -6.93 19.74
N GLN A 587 -6.43 -6.12 20.31
CA GLN A 587 -6.39 -5.82 21.75
C GLN A 587 -7.49 -4.84 22.21
N ASP A 588 -8.09 -4.09 21.30
CA ASP A 588 -9.15 -3.12 21.57
C ASP A 588 -10.55 -3.71 21.21
N VAL A 589 -10.62 -5.01 20.93
CA VAL A 589 -11.87 -5.73 20.62
C VAL A 589 -12.22 -6.66 21.78
N THR A 590 -13.37 -6.42 22.39
CA THR A 590 -13.96 -7.28 23.43
C THR A 590 -15.22 -7.95 22.88
N ILE A 591 -15.30 -9.27 22.99
CA ILE A 591 -16.42 -10.04 22.45
C ILE A 591 -17.06 -10.88 23.56
N ASN A 592 -18.35 -10.70 23.77
CA ASN A 592 -19.16 -11.48 24.70
C ASN A 592 -20.12 -12.35 23.89
N VAL A 593 -19.86 -13.66 23.86
CA VAL A 593 -20.68 -14.63 23.14
C VAL A 593 -21.66 -15.31 24.10
N ARG A 594 -22.95 -15.38 23.71
CA ARG A 594 -24.02 -16.03 24.47
C ARG A 594 -24.74 -17.05 23.60
N SER A 595 -25.01 -18.20 24.16
CA SER A 595 -25.92 -19.20 23.55
C SER A 595 -27.37 -18.79 23.78
N ILE A 596 -28.20 -18.90 22.77
CA ILE A 596 -29.64 -18.67 22.79
C ILE A 596 -30.40 -19.95 22.40
#